data_948c904e3e6cbaa0948929a8b1d2be49
#
_entry.id   948c904e3e6cbaa0948929a8b1d2be49
#
_cell.length_a   1.000
_cell.length_b   1.000
_cell.length_c   1.000
_cell.angle_alpha   90.00
_cell.angle_beta   90.00
_cell.angle_gamma   90.00
#
_symmetry.space_group_name_H-M   'P 1'
#
loop_
_entity.id
_entity.type
_entity.pdbx_description
1 polymer ?
#
loop_
_entity_poly.entity_id
_entity_poly.type
_entity_poly.pdbx_seq_one_letter_code
_entity_poly.pdbx_strand_id
1 'polypeptide(L)'
;MKFFQANKKRLLVTLALLAIGANFCSYMQVYKMIHFSSGGTRTSKSEDLSKLDKVLLLFTGINVPRPENVNTPDSIGCGYRTFRISSEKGVVNEVWEIPAVRSKSLAILFHGYAGRKSDLLAEAKEFHDRGYWVWLVDFSGSGGSTGDETTVGCKEAVEVASVFREARRTMPQSRIVLFAHSMGSAAILRSLREYFLDPSAVILECPFDSLLSTVENRFHLMGYPSFPFAQLMVFWGGVQMGFNGFAYRPVDDAGAVQVPVLLLIGEKDDRVTVPQARSIYDRLQGSKKFVVVPGVGHRSYLAVDPALWKTEVFRFLENKN
;
A
#
# COMPACT_ATOMS: atom_id res chain seq x y z
N MET A 1 23.00 -52.80 4.93
CA MET A 1 21.73 -52.26 5.48
C MET A 1 21.95 -51.11 6.48
N LYS A 2 22.81 -51.27 7.52
CA LYS A 2 23.05 -50.21 8.55
C LYS A 2 23.61 -48.88 8.00
N PHE A 3 24.54 -48.93 7.00
CA PHE A 3 25.14 -47.73 6.39
C PHE A 3 24.11 -46.91 5.57
N PHE A 4 23.21 -47.54 4.87
CA PHE A 4 22.11 -46.90 4.11
C PHE A 4 21.09 -46.23 5.04
N GLN A 5 20.81 -46.83 6.20
CA GLN A 5 19.92 -46.25 7.20
C GLN A 5 20.54 -45.04 7.91
N ALA A 6 21.85 -45.08 8.19
CA ALA A 6 22.56 -43.93 8.78
C ALA A 6 22.59 -42.74 7.86
N ASN A 7 22.80 -42.94 6.56
CA ASN A 7 22.76 -41.85 5.57
C ASN A 7 21.36 -41.26 5.38
N LYS A 8 20.30 -42.09 5.39
CA LYS A 8 18.91 -41.60 5.40
C LYS A 8 18.59 -40.73 6.62
N LYS A 9 19.00 -41.17 7.82
CA LYS A 9 18.81 -40.36 9.03
C LYS A 9 19.54 -39.03 8.97
N ARG A 10 20.80 -39.01 8.53
CA ARG A 10 21.55 -37.77 8.36
C ARG A 10 20.88 -36.83 7.36
N LEU A 11 20.45 -37.34 6.21
CA LEU A 11 19.72 -36.54 5.20
C LEU A 11 18.44 -35.94 5.77
N LEU A 12 17.63 -36.72 6.47
CA LEU A 12 16.38 -36.24 7.09
C LEU A 12 16.64 -35.14 8.13
N VAL A 13 17.67 -35.34 8.99
CA VAL A 13 18.07 -34.34 9.98
C VAL A 13 18.53 -33.05 9.30
N THR A 14 19.37 -33.15 8.25
CA THR A 14 19.81 -31.98 7.49
C THR A 14 18.64 -31.23 6.84
N LEU A 15 17.70 -31.94 6.22
CA LEU A 15 16.50 -31.34 5.64
C LEU A 15 15.61 -30.68 6.70
N ALA A 16 15.46 -31.30 7.86
CA ALA A 16 14.72 -30.71 8.96
C ALA A 16 15.38 -29.43 9.49
N LEU A 17 16.71 -29.41 9.65
CA LEU A 17 17.43 -28.21 10.06
C LEU A 17 17.34 -27.08 9.03
N LEU A 18 17.42 -27.40 7.73
CA LEU A 18 17.22 -26.41 6.66
C LEU A 18 15.81 -25.85 6.66
N ALA A 19 14.79 -26.69 6.86
CA ALA A 19 13.40 -26.26 6.94
C ALA A 19 13.17 -25.36 8.18
N ILE A 20 13.72 -25.70 9.33
CA ILE A 20 13.66 -24.88 10.55
C ILE A 20 14.34 -23.52 10.30
N GLY A 21 15.55 -23.54 9.72
CA GLY A 21 16.28 -22.31 9.38
C GLY A 21 15.50 -21.41 8.42
N ALA A 22 14.91 -21.97 7.36
CA ALA A 22 14.11 -21.22 6.40
C ALA A 22 12.86 -20.58 7.06
N ASN A 23 12.18 -21.32 7.93
CA ASN A 23 11.04 -20.79 8.69
C ASN A 23 11.45 -19.66 9.63
N PHE A 24 12.53 -19.84 10.38
CA PHE A 24 13.05 -18.81 11.29
C PHE A 24 13.45 -17.54 10.54
N CYS A 25 14.21 -17.68 9.45
CA CYS A 25 14.60 -16.53 8.61
C CYS A 25 13.37 -15.82 8.05
N SER A 26 12.39 -16.56 7.53
CA SER A 26 11.16 -15.98 6.99
C SER A 26 10.37 -15.24 8.06
N TYR A 27 10.23 -15.80 9.27
CA TYR A 27 9.59 -15.15 10.41
C TYR A 27 10.25 -13.82 10.77
N MET A 28 11.59 -13.82 10.91
CA MET A 28 12.36 -12.62 11.27
C MET A 28 12.34 -11.55 10.18
N GLN A 29 12.41 -11.96 8.90
CA GLN A 29 12.31 -11.04 7.77
C GLN A 29 10.97 -10.33 7.75
N VAL A 30 9.89 -11.09 7.87
CA VAL A 30 8.54 -10.53 7.88
C VAL A 30 8.33 -9.62 9.08
N TYR A 31 8.77 -10.03 10.28
CA TYR A 31 8.69 -9.18 11.46
C TYR A 31 9.24 -7.78 11.19
N LYS A 32 10.45 -7.70 10.61
CA LYS A 32 11.09 -6.42 10.27
C LYS A 32 10.44 -5.66 9.11
N MET A 33 9.70 -6.34 8.25
CA MET A 33 8.95 -5.70 7.17
C MET A 33 7.64 -5.08 7.66
N ILE A 34 7.01 -5.69 8.64
CA ILE A 34 5.70 -5.25 9.13
C ILE A 34 5.76 -4.42 10.42
N HIS A 35 6.94 -4.35 11.08
CA HIS A 35 7.18 -3.48 12.22
C HIS A 35 8.23 -2.43 11.86
N PHE A 36 7.84 -1.17 11.92
CA PHE A 36 8.75 -0.06 11.64
C PHE A 36 9.69 0.16 12.83
N SER A 37 10.99 0.24 12.56
CA SER A 37 11.97 0.52 13.61
C SER A 37 11.92 1.99 14.03
N SER A 38 12.23 2.24 15.30
CA SER A 38 12.32 3.60 15.88
C SER A 38 13.51 4.42 15.40
N GLY A 39 14.40 3.82 14.58
CA GLY A 39 15.58 4.53 14.07
C GLY A 39 16.45 3.66 13.16
N GLY A 40 17.59 4.25 12.77
CA GLY A 40 18.54 3.63 11.85
C GLY A 40 18.27 4.00 10.38
N THR A 41 19.21 3.64 9.51
CA THR A 41 19.08 3.86 8.06
C THR A 41 18.23 2.78 7.44
N ARG A 42 17.37 3.16 6.50
CA ARG A 42 16.60 2.21 5.69
C ARG A 42 17.57 1.33 4.90
N THR A 43 17.35 0.02 4.92
CA THR A 43 18.11 -0.90 4.09
C THR A 43 18.01 -0.48 2.62
N SER A 44 19.15 -0.38 1.94
CA SER A 44 19.25 0.00 0.53
C SER A 44 18.42 -0.94 -0.34
N LYS A 45 18.04 -0.45 -1.52
CA LYS A 45 17.30 -1.27 -2.48
C LYS A 45 18.16 -2.47 -2.91
N SER A 46 17.49 -3.57 -3.25
CA SER A 46 18.14 -4.83 -3.61
C SER A 46 19.13 -4.68 -4.78
N GLU A 47 18.85 -3.81 -5.73
CA GLU A 47 19.71 -3.49 -6.86
C GLU A 47 21.05 -2.87 -6.46
N ASP A 48 21.08 -2.14 -5.34
CA ASP A 48 22.27 -1.42 -4.84
C ASP A 48 23.13 -2.27 -3.89
N LEU A 49 22.71 -3.51 -3.57
CA LEU A 49 23.35 -4.38 -2.61
C LEU A 49 24.34 -5.35 -3.28
N SER A 50 25.50 -5.54 -2.66
CA SER A 50 26.45 -6.59 -3.05
C SER A 50 25.86 -7.99 -2.80
N LYS A 51 26.43 -9.02 -3.45
CA LYS A 51 25.99 -10.41 -3.22
C LYS A 51 26.14 -10.83 -1.75
N LEU A 52 27.20 -10.37 -1.08
CA LEU A 52 27.44 -10.66 0.33
C LEU A 52 26.39 -9.99 1.21
N ASP A 53 26.06 -8.72 0.96
CA ASP A 53 25.03 -8.00 1.72
C ASP A 53 23.66 -8.65 1.57
N LYS A 54 23.32 -9.12 0.35
CA LYS A 54 22.08 -9.88 0.11
C LYS A 54 22.02 -11.17 0.94
N VAL A 55 23.13 -11.91 1.05
CA VAL A 55 23.22 -13.11 1.90
C VAL A 55 23.10 -12.75 3.37
N LEU A 56 23.80 -11.72 3.84
CA LEU A 56 23.72 -11.26 5.21
C LEU A 56 22.30 -10.82 5.57
N LEU A 57 21.61 -10.11 4.69
CA LEU A 57 20.21 -9.69 4.89
C LEU A 57 19.24 -10.86 5.06
N LEU A 58 19.50 -12.03 4.50
CA LEU A 58 18.67 -13.21 4.76
C LEU A 58 18.64 -13.59 6.25
N PHE A 59 19.73 -13.33 6.97
CA PHE A 59 19.85 -13.64 8.40
C PHE A 59 19.55 -12.45 9.31
N THR A 60 19.97 -11.25 8.91
CA THR A 60 19.81 -10.04 9.74
C THR A 60 18.47 -9.34 9.55
N GLY A 61 17.79 -9.58 8.43
CA GLY A 61 16.57 -8.90 8.02
C GLY A 61 16.83 -7.47 7.51
N ILE A 62 15.83 -6.93 6.83
CA ILE A 62 15.84 -5.53 6.39
C ILE A 62 15.52 -4.60 7.55
N ASN A 63 16.00 -3.37 7.51
CA ASN A 63 15.57 -2.30 8.41
C ASN A 63 14.61 -1.37 7.66
N VAL A 64 13.42 -1.18 8.19
CA VAL A 64 12.42 -0.23 7.67
C VAL A 64 12.12 0.77 8.80
N PRO A 65 12.85 1.89 8.84
CA PRO A 65 12.57 2.93 9.84
C PRO A 65 11.16 3.48 9.66
N ARG A 66 10.55 3.92 10.75
CA ARG A 66 9.28 4.63 10.72
C ARG A 66 9.37 5.78 9.70
N PRO A 67 8.46 5.86 8.72
CA PRO A 67 8.43 6.98 7.79
C PRO A 67 8.05 8.28 8.51
N GLU A 68 8.92 9.29 8.49
CA GLU A 68 8.65 10.60 9.08
C GLU A 68 8.34 11.62 7.99
N ASN A 69 7.36 12.51 8.22
CA ASN A 69 7.03 13.57 7.29
C ASN A 69 8.21 14.54 7.15
N VAL A 70 8.70 14.76 5.91
CA VAL A 70 9.86 15.62 5.63
C VAL A 70 9.42 17.05 5.31
N ASN A 71 8.35 17.19 4.54
CA ASN A 71 7.78 18.46 4.12
C ASN A 71 6.32 18.55 4.59
N THR A 72 5.83 19.77 4.68
CA THR A 72 4.43 20.08 5.01
C THR A 72 3.73 20.75 3.82
N PRO A 73 2.40 20.90 3.83
CA PRO A 73 1.68 21.61 2.78
C PRO A 73 2.15 23.06 2.55
N ASP A 74 2.79 23.71 3.53
CA ASP A 74 3.40 25.03 3.31
C ASP A 74 4.48 24.99 2.22
N SER A 75 5.19 23.89 2.07
CA SER A 75 6.22 23.72 1.03
C SER A 75 5.69 23.76 -0.39
N ILE A 76 4.38 23.55 -0.56
CA ILE A 76 3.65 23.64 -1.84
C ILE A 76 2.76 24.90 -1.90
N GLY A 77 2.94 25.85 -0.96
CA GLY A 77 2.19 27.09 -0.89
C GLY A 77 0.75 26.96 -0.41
N CYS A 78 0.43 25.88 0.32
CA CYS A 78 -0.90 25.63 0.84
C CYS A 78 -0.91 25.73 2.36
N GLY A 79 -1.72 26.65 2.92
CA GLY A 79 -2.00 26.67 4.35
C GLY A 79 -2.78 25.42 4.74
N TYR A 80 -2.52 24.90 5.94
CA TYR A 80 -3.15 23.66 6.41
C TYR A 80 -3.39 23.67 7.91
N ARG A 81 -4.18 22.73 8.38
CA ARG A 81 -4.29 22.39 9.80
C ARG A 81 -4.09 20.89 10.00
N THR A 82 -3.59 20.53 11.17
CA THR A 82 -3.44 19.14 11.59
C THR A 82 -4.56 18.76 12.55
N PHE A 83 -5.16 17.59 12.36
CA PHE A 83 -6.09 17.01 13.32
C PHE A 83 -5.94 15.49 13.37
N ARG A 84 -6.64 14.84 14.29
CA ARG A 84 -6.50 13.40 14.55
C ARG A 84 -7.84 12.72 14.52
N ILE A 85 -7.87 11.51 13.96
CA ILE A 85 -9.05 10.65 13.86
C ILE A 85 -8.72 9.32 14.52
N SER A 86 -9.51 8.93 15.52
CA SER A 86 -9.38 7.60 16.13
C SER A 86 -10.12 6.56 15.29
N SER A 87 -9.41 5.51 14.89
CA SER A 87 -10.04 4.35 14.25
C SER A 87 -10.70 3.44 15.28
N GLU A 88 -11.64 2.61 14.84
CA GLU A 88 -12.35 1.63 15.69
C GLU A 88 -11.39 0.61 16.36
N LYS A 89 -10.17 0.45 15.84
CA LYS A 89 -9.13 -0.47 16.40
C LYS A 89 -8.07 0.25 17.23
N GLY A 90 -8.33 1.49 17.64
CA GLY A 90 -7.47 2.24 18.56
C GLY A 90 -6.26 2.92 17.91
N VAL A 91 -6.08 2.81 16.59
CA VAL A 91 -5.11 3.63 15.86
C VAL A 91 -5.62 5.06 15.79
N VAL A 92 -4.74 6.02 16.04
CA VAL A 92 -5.04 7.45 15.89
C VAL A 92 -4.31 7.95 14.65
N ASN A 93 -5.06 8.17 13.56
CA ASN A 93 -4.51 8.70 12.32
C ASN A 93 -4.32 10.21 12.40
N GLU A 94 -3.16 10.70 12.00
CA GLU A 94 -2.91 12.12 11.83
C GLU A 94 -3.23 12.54 10.41
N VAL A 95 -4.02 13.62 10.30
CA VAL A 95 -4.50 14.15 9.02
C VAL A 95 -4.05 15.59 8.86
N TRP A 96 -3.53 15.92 7.68
CA TRP A 96 -3.39 17.31 7.25
C TRP A 96 -4.57 17.68 6.36
N GLU A 97 -5.25 18.74 6.75
CA GLU A 97 -6.34 19.31 5.98
C GLU A 97 -5.88 20.59 5.29
N ILE A 98 -6.00 20.62 3.97
CA ILE A 98 -5.79 21.81 3.15
C ILE A 98 -7.17 22.33 2.76
N PRO A 99 -7.62 23.48 3.31
CA PRO A 99 -8.94 24.02 3.03
C PRO A 99 -9.01 24.66 1.65
N ALA A 100 -10.17 24.57 1.01
CA ALA A 100 -10.47 25.30 -0.22
C ALA A 100 -11.70 26.19 -0.07
N VAL A 101 -11.66 27.39 -0.63
CA VAL A 101 -12.74 28.36 -0.49
C VAL A 101 -13.97 27.89 -1.25
N ARG A 102 -15.14 27.84 -0.55
CA ARG A 102 -16.46 27.49 -1.12
C ARG A 102 -16.51 26.15 -1.85
N SER A 103 -15.63 25.22 -1.55
CA SER A 103 -15.61 23.88 -2.15
C SER A 103 -16.76 23.00 -1.65
N LYS A 104 -17.32 22.21 -2.56
CA LYS A 104 -18.26 21.13 -2.28
C LYS A 104 -17.62 19.76 -2.53
N SER A 105 -16.31 19.70 -2.67
CA SER A 105 -15.58 18.47 -2.98
C SER A 105 -14.41 18.30 -2.03
N LEU A 106 -14.21 17.07 -1.55
CA LEU A 106 -13.10 16.66 -0.70
C LEU A 106 -12.35 15.51 -1.37
N ALA A 107 -11.04 15.61 -1.48
CA ALA A 107 -10.15 14.52 -1.86
C ALA A 107 -9.42 14.02 -0.60
N ILE A 108 -9.50 12.71 -0.34
CA ILE A 108 -8.78 12.06 0.76
C ILE A 108 -7.70 11.17 0.16
N LEU A 109 -6.44 11.43 0.53
CA LEU A 109 -5.26 10.82 -0.08
C LEU A 109 -4.57 9.88 0.91
N PHE A 110 -4.29 8.64 0.47
CA PHE A 110 -3.65 7.59 1.25
C PHE A 110 -2.36 7.08 0.58
N HIS A 111 -1.28 7.05 1.34
CA HIS A 111 0.05 6.66 0.86
C HIS A 111 0.23 5.15 0.72
N GLY A 112 1.34 4.74 0.10
CA GLY A 112 1.75 3.34 -0.05
C GLY A 112 2.52 2.78 1.15
N TYR A 113 2.96 1.51 1.03
CA TYR A 113 3.77 0.82 2.04
C TYR A 113 5.05 1.58 2.37
N ALA A 114 5.32 1.72 3.67
CA ALA A 114 6.45 2.47 4.20
C ALA A 114 6.58 3.89 3.61
N GLY A 115 5.45 4.48 3.22
CA GLY A 115 5.28 5.86 2.83
C GLY A 115 4.70 6.70 3.97
N ARG A 116 4.36 7.93 3.66
CA ARG A 116 3.82 8.94 4.57
C ARG A 116 2.98 9.93 3.79
N LYS A 117 2.13 10.67 4.45
CA LYS A 117 1.24 11.64 3.79
C LYS A 117 1.99 12.74 3.02
N SER A 118 3.20 13.12 3.46
CA SER A 118 4.01 14.10 2.74
C SER A 118 4.53 13.62 1.38
N ASP A 119 4.50 12.32 1.10
CA ASP A 119 4.85 11.78 -0.21
C ASP A 119 3.81 12.11 -1.28
N LEU A 120 2.60 12.53 -0.88
CA LEU A 120 1.46 12.85 -1.76
C LEU A 120 1.20 14.36 -1.89
N LEU A 121 2.15 15.21 -1.51
CA LEU A 121 1.98 16.67 -1.57
C LEU A 121 1.77 17.18 -3.00
N ALA A 122 2.39 16.56 -4.01
CA ALA A 122 2.20 16.94 -5.39
C ALA A 122 0.77 16.66 -5.87
N GLU A 123 0.24 15.49 -5.58
CA GLU A 123 -1.14 15.11 -5.88
C GLU A 123 -2.13 15.99 -5.11
N ALA A 124 -1.83 16.28 -3.84
CA ALA A 124 -2.62 17.18 -3.01
C ALA A 124 -2.72 18.60 -3.62
N LYS A 125 -1.60 19.11 -4.12
CA LYS A 125 -1.57 20.41 -4.81
C LYS A 125 -2.48 20.43 -6.04
N GLU A 126 -2.45 19.38 -6.85
CA GLU A 126 -3.28 19.29 -8.05
C GLU A 126 -4.78 19.25 -7.73
N PHE A 127 -5.18 18.52 -6.68
CA PHE A 127 -6.56 18.53 -6.20
C PHE A 127 -6.94 19.89 -5.63
N HIS A 128 -6.09 20.51 -4.80
CA HIS A 128 -6.34 21.82 -4.21
C HIS A 128 -6.46 22.92 -5.27
N ASP A 129 -5.58 22.96 -6.27
CA ASP A 129 -5.62 23.93 -7.37
C ASP A 129 -6.89 23.80 -8.22
N ARG A 130 -7.59 22.65 -8.18
CA ARG A 130 -8.90 22.41 -8.79
C ARG A 130 -10.08 22.66 -7.84
N GLY A 131 -9.78 23.27 -6.69
CA GLY A 131 -10.80 23.67 -5.73
C GLY A 131 -11.31 22.57 -4.80
N TYR A 132 -10.60 21.46 -4.65
CA TYR A 132 -10.93 20.46 -3.64
C TYR A 132 -10.38 20.85 -2.29
N TRP A 133 -11.14 20.62 -1.22
CA TRP A 133 -10.56 20.37 0.08
C TRP A 133 -9.71 19.11 -0.03
N VAL A 134 -8.57 19.08 0.67
CA VAL A 134 -7.70 17.91 0.61
C VAL A 134 -7.36 17.44 2.02
N TRP A 135 -7.55 16.15 2.26
CA TRP A 135 -7.08 15.46 3.45
C TRP A 135 -5.96 14.51 3.08
N LEU A 136 -4.79 14.71 3.67
CA LEU A 136 -3.63 13.84 3.55
C LEU A 136 -3.52 13.02 4.84
N VAL A 137 -3.52 11.70 4.74
CA VAL A 137 -3.64 10.79 5.90
C VAL A 137 -2.37 9.96 6.06
N ASP A 138 -1.79 9.94 7.27
CA ASP A 138 -0.81 8.92 7.64
C ASP A 138 -1.53 7.68 8.14
N PHE A 139 -1.17 6.51 7.61
CA PHE A 139 -1.58 5.22 8.17
C PHE A 139 -0.83 4.90 9.48
N SER A 140 -1.30 3.87 10.20
CA SER A 140 -0.60 3.30 11.35
C SER A 140 0.89 3.13 11.08
N GLY A 141 1.72 3.47 12.07
CA GLY A 141 3.16 3.36 11.97
C GLY A 141 3.86 4.39 11.08
N SER A 142 3.13 5.34 10.49
CA SER A 142 3.69 6.36 9.60
C SER A 142 3.46 7.78 10.12
N GLY A 143 4.37 8.68 9.82
CA GLY A 143 4.27 10.09 10.10
C GLY A 143 3.86 10.39 11.54
N GLY A 144 2.80 11.18 11.71
CA GLY A 144 2.26 11.56 13.02
C GLY A 144 1.19 10.62 13.59
N SER A 145 0.82 9.54 12.88
CA SER A 145 -0.14 8.54 13.37
C SER A 145 0.47 7.64 14.44
N THR A 146 -0.35 7.00 15.25
CA THR A 146 0.10 6.05 16.27
C THR A 146 0.44 4.67 15.68
N GLY A 147 0.96 3.78 16.52
CA GLY A 147 1.38 2.44 16.09
C GLY A 147 2.76 2.42 15.47
N ASP A 148 3.24 1.23 15.16
CA ASP A 148 4.54 0.95 14.53
C ASP A 148 4.48 -0.22 13.56
N GLU A 149 3.24 -0.66 13.23
CA GLU A 149 2.98 -1.83 12.41
C GLU A 149 2.23 -1.47 11.12
N THR A 150 2.39 -2.34 10.12
CA THR A 150 1.58 -2.33 8.90
C THR A 150 1.18 -3.74 8.50
N THR A 151 -0.01 -3.89 7.96
CA THR A 151 -0.52 -5.13 7.40
C THR A 151 -0.61 -5.11 5.88
N VAL A 152 0.11 -4.17 5.27
CA VAL A 152 0.15 -3.95 3.82
C VAL A 152 -1.24 -3.69 3.22
N GLY A 153 -2.08 -2.93 3.95
CA GLY A 153 -3.42 -2.52 3.51
C GLY A 153 -4.58 -3.37 4.05
N CYS A 154 -4.29 -4.51 4.71
CA CYS A 154 -5.35 -5.40 5.22
C CYS A 154 -6.13 -4.78 6.38
N LYS A 155 -5.45 -4.41 7.46
CA LYS A 155 -6.09 -3.77 8.63
C LYS A 155 -6.21 -2.25 8.47
N GLU A 156 -5.41 -1.64 7.60
CA GLU A 156 -5.50 -0.23 7.25
C GLU A 156 -6.86 0.12 6.58
N ALA A 157 -7.60 -0.87 6.11
CA ALA A 157 -8.96 -0.69 5.62
C ALA A 157 -9.91 -0.05 6.65
N VAL A 158 -9.78 -0.35 7.95
CA VAL A 158 -10.57 0.29 9.00
C VAL A 158 -10.20 1.76 9.20
N GLU A 159 -8.93 2.10 8.97
CA GLU A 159 -8.46 3.48 9.05
C GLU A 159 -9.07 4.31 7.91
N VAL A 160 -9.07 3.77 6.67
CA VAL A 160 -9.77 4.38 5.53
C VAL A 160 -11.25 4.61 5.86
N ALA A 161 -11.93 3.59 6.42
CA ALA A 161 -13.34 3.71 6.79
C ALA A 161 -13.58 4.77 7.86
N SER A 162 -12.72 4.84 8.87
CA SER A 162 -12.82 5.82 9.97
C SER A 162 -12.64 7.24 9.45
N VAL A 163 -11.65 7.45 8.59
CA VAL A 163 -11.39 8.75 7.95
C VAL A 163 -12.55 9.16 7.03
N PHE A 164 -13.06 8.23 6.23
CA PHE A 164 -14.22 8.49 5.35
C PHE A 164 -15.47 8.87 6.14
N ARG A 165 -15.78 8.13 7.21
CA ARG A 165 -16.93 8.42 8.08
C ARG A 165 -16.80 9.78 8.76
N GLU A 166 -15.61 10.14 9.21
CA GLU A 166 -15.35 11.46 9.78
C GLU A 166 -15.53 12.56 8.73
N ALA A 167 -15.06 12.35 7.50
CA ALA A 167 -15.28 13.26 6.40
C ALA A 167 -16.78 13.43 6.09
N ARG A 168 -17.52 12.34 6.04
CA ARG A 168 -18.97 12.37 5.81
C ARG A 168 -19.72 13.06 6.96
N ARG A 169 -19.26 12.89 8.21
CA ARG A 169 -19.83 13.54 9.39
C ARG A 169 -19.58 15.05 9.38
N THR A 170 -18.38 15.49 9.04
CA THR A 170 -17.98 16.91 9.07
C THR A 170 -18.36 17.68 7.82
N MET A 171 -18.44 17.00 6.69
CA MET A 171 -18.79 17.55 5.37
C MET A 171 -19.88 16.74 4.68
N PRO A 172 -21.10 16.64 5.23
CA PRO A 172 -22.15 15.70 4.77
C PRO A 172 -22.60 15.91 3.33
N GLN A 173 -22.51 17.14 2.82
CA GLN A 173 -22.93 17.50 1.46
C GLN A 173 -21.77 17.46 0.44
N SER A 174 -20.55 17.12 0.87
CA SER A 174 -19.40 17.12 -0.01
C SER A 174 -19.34 15.85 -0.86
N ARG A 175 -18.90 16.04 -2.11
CA ARG A 175 -18.46 14.93 -2.95
C ARG A 175 -17.09 14.45 -2.44
N ILE A 176 -17.04 13.24 -1.94
CA ILE A 176 -15.80 12.67 -1.40
C ILE A 176 -15.16 11.79 -2.47
N VAL A 177 -13.91 12.11 -2.82
CA VAL A 177 -13.06 11.31 -3.71
C VAL A 177 -11.98 10.66 -2.85
N LEU A 178 -11.76 9.36 -3.02
CA LEU A 178 -10.64 8.65 -2.43
C LEU A 178 -9.54 8.48 -3.47
N PHE A 179 -8.32 8.84 -3.10
CA PHE A 179 -7.11 8.62 -3.90
C PHE A 179 -6.12 7.80 -3.10
N ALA A 180 -5.48 6.83 -3.74
CA ALA A 180 -4.39 6.12 -3.08
C ALA A 180 -3.35 5.56 -4.06
N HIS A 181 -2.16 5.33 -3.49
CA HIS A 181 -1.04 4.69 -4.18
C HIS A 181 -0.74 3.33 -3.54
N SER A 182 -0.56 2.28 -4.37
CA SER A 182 -0.06 0.94 -3.98
C SER A 182 -0.85 0.32 -2.80
N MET A 183 -0.24 0.14 -1.64
CA MET A 183 -0.85 -0.37 -0.42
C MET A 183 -2.16 0.37 -0.04
N GLY A 184 -2.14 1.70 -0.15
CA GLY A 184 -3.34 2.49 0.12
C GLY A 184 -4.50 2.15 -0.82
N SER A 185 -4.21 1.83 -2.09
CA SER A 185 -5.21 1.39 -3.06
C SER A 185 -5.85 0.05 -2.65
N ALA A 186 -5.06 -0.89 -2.15
CA ALA A 186 -5.56 -2.16 -1.62
C ALA A 186 -6.40 -1.96 -0.34
N ALA A 187 -5.98 -1.04 0.55
CA ALA A 187 -6.74 -0.66 1.74
C ALA A 187 -8.10 -0.06 1.39
N ILE A 188 -8.17 0.81 0.35
CA ILE A 188 -9.44 1.36 -0.14
C ILE A 188 -10.35 0.26 -0.67
N LEU A 189 -9.86 -0.64 -1.55
CA LEU A 189 -10.68 -1.73 -2.10
C LEU A 189 -11.29 -2.59 -0.99
N ARG A 190 -10.49 -2.98 0.00
CA ARG A 190 -10.96 -3.72 1.15
C ARG A 190 -11.95 -2.93 1.99
N SER A 191 -11.69 -1.65 2.21
CA SER A 191 -12.58 -0.77 2.97
C SER A 191 -13.96 -0.63 2.31
N LEU A 192 -14.01 -0.46 0.99
CA LEU A 192 -15.26 -0.39 0.23
C LEU A 192 -16.10 -1.67 0.39
N ARG A 193 -15.45 -2.85 0.38
CA ARG A 193 -16.14 -4.13 0.58
C ARG A 193 -16.60 -4.34 2.02
N GLU A 194 -15.71 -4.13 3.01
CA GLU A 194 -15.98 -4.49 4.40
C GLU A 194 -16.87 -3.47 5.13
N TYR A 195 -16.77 -2.19 4.76
CA TYR A 195 -17.43 -1.10 5.46
C TYR A 195 -18.51 -0.39 4.63
N PHE A 196 -18.77 -0.86 3.40
CA PHE A 196 -19.83 -0.36 2.51
C PHE A 196 -19.77 1.15 2.31
N LEU A 197 -18.58 1.69 2.05
CA LEU A 197 -18.38 3.11 1.83
C LEU A 197 -18.92 3.53 0.46
N ASP A 198 -19.40 4.78 0.38
CA ASP A 198 -20.05 5.39 -0.79
C ASP A 198 -19.32 6.66 -1.30
N PRO A 199 -18.02 6.62 -1.59
CA PRO A 199 -17.35 7.77 -2.18
C PRO A 199 -17.90 8.07 -3.58
N SER A 200 -17.88 9.35 -3.97
CA SER A 200 -18.35 9.78 -5.29
C SER A 200 -17.47 9.24 -6.43
N ALA A 201 -16.20 9.01 -6.16
CA ALA A 201 -15.25 8.37 -7.06
C ALA A 201 -14.04 7.86 -6.28
N VAL A 202 -13.32 6.90 -6.90
CA VAL A 202 -12.06 6.35 -6.37
C VAL A 202 -10.99 6.38 -7.44
N ILE A 203 -9.78 6.78 -7.08
CA ILE A 203 -8.60 6.76 -7.94
C ILE A 203 -7.57 5.86 -7.30
N LEU A 204 -7.22 4.78 -7.97
CA LEU A 204 -6.29 3.76 -7.51
C LEU A 204 -5.05 3.76 -8.39
N GLU A 205 -3.90 4.03 -7.81
CA GLU A 205 -2.61 3.84 -8.46
C GLU A 205 -1.99 2.53 -8.03
N CYS A 206 -1.55 1.72 -9.00
CA CYS A 206 -0.84 0.44 -8.84
C CYS A 206 -1.35 -0.47 -7.70
N PRO A 207 -2.66 -0.77 -7.61
CA PRO A 207 -3.16 -1.75 -6.65
C PRO A 207 -2.65 -3.15 -6.99
N PHE A 208 -2.17 -3.89 -6.00
CA PHE A 208 -1.80 -5.30 -6.17
C PHE A 208 -3.01 -6.23 -6.04
N ASP A 209 -2.97 -7.36 -6.74
CA ASP A 209 -4.07 -8.33 -6.79
C ASP A 209 -4.13 -9.26 -5.57
N SER A 210 -2.97 -9.66 -5.03
CA SER A 210 -2.87 -10.49 -3.83
C SER A 210 -1.58 -10.22 -3.05
N LEU A 211 -1.60 -10.49 -1.75
CA LEU A 211 -0.40 -10.35 -0.93
C LEU A 211 0.69 -11.34 -1.39
N LEU A 212 0.31 -12.56 -1.78
CA LEU A 212 1.27 -13.57 -2.24
C LEU A 212 2.00 -13.12 -3.50
N SER A 213 1.28 -12.70 -4.54
CA SER A 213 1.89 -12.25 -5.79
C SER A 213 2.81 -11.04 -5.59
N THR A 214 2.44 -10.14 -4.68
CA THR A 214 3.27 -8.99 -4.30
C THR A 214 4.61 -9.44 -3.70
N VAL A 215 4.59 -10.44 -2.83
CA VAL A 215 5.81 -11.00 -2.25
C VAL A 215 6.62 -11.77 -3.30
N GLU A 216 5.97 -12.57 -4.15
CA GLU A 216 6.62 -13.30 -5.26
C GLU A 216 7.33 -12.34 -6.22
N ASN A 217 6.68 -11.24 -6.63
CA ASN A 217 7.29 -10.23 -7.49
C ASN A 217 8.57 -9.64 -6.87
N ARG A 218 8.62 -9.46 -5.53
CA ARG A 218 9.83 -8.99 -4.84
C ARG A 218 10.98 -9.97 -4.95
N PHE A 219 10.71 -11.29 -4.86
CA PHE A 219 11.74 -12.31 -5.07
C PHE A 219 12.23 -12.31 -6.51
N HIS A 220 11.33 -12.20 -7.49
CA HIS A 220 11.70 -12.13 -8.90
C HIS A 220 12.59 -10.92 -9.21
N LEU A 221 12.26 -9.74 -8.66
CA LEU A 221 13.09 -8.53 -8.76
C LEU A 221 14.49 -8.69 -8.18
N MET A 222 14.62 -9.49 -7.13
CA MET A 222 15.91 -9.80 -6.53
C MET A 222 16.69 -10.88 -7.29
N GLY A 223 16.07 -11.53 -8.29
CA GLY A 223 16.65 -12.65 -9.04
C GLY A 223 16.65 -13.97 -8.26
N TYR A 224 15.77 -14.11 -7.25
CA TYR A 224 15.65 -15.33 -6.44
C TYR A 224 14.36 -16.08 -6.75
N PRO A 225 14.36 -17.43 -6.60
CA PRO A 225 13.12 -18.19 -6.65
C PRO A 225 12.18 -17.78 -5.52
N SER A 226 10.91 -17.57 -5.84
CA SER A 226 9.89 -17.19 -4.86
C SER A 226 9.47 -18.36 -3.97
N PHE A 227 9.37 -19.58 -4.52
CA PHE A 227 9.01 -20.77 -3.77
C PHE A 227 10.24 -21.40 -3.09
N PRO A 228 10.15 -21.81 -1.81
CA PRO A 228 8.99 -21.72 -0.89
C PRO A 228 8.96 -20.42 -0.06
N PHE A 229 9.91 -19.50 -0.25
CA PHE A 229 10.13 -18.37 0.67
C PHE A 229 8.98 -17.36 0.67
N ALA A 230 8.39 -17.04 -0.48
CA ALA A 230 7.26 -16.14 -0.54
C ALA A 230 6.06 -16.70 0.26
N GLN A 231 5.79 -18.00 0.13
CA GLN A 231 4.73 -18.68 0.86
C GLN A 231 4.99 -18.67 2.38
N LEU A 232 6.24 -18.93 2.79
CA LEU A 232 6.63 -18.86 4.21
C LEU A 232 6.48 -17.43 4.76
N MET A 233 6.86 -16.41 3.99
CA MET A 233 6.69 -15.01 4.40
C MET A 233 5.23 -14.63 4.54
N VAL A 234 4.36 -15.00 3.59
CA VAL A 234 2.92 -14.75 3.67
C VAL A 234 2.29 -15.48 4.85
N PHE A 235 2.69 -16.74 5.08
CA PHE A 235 2.25 -17.51 6.24
C PHE A 235 2.61 -16.83 7.57
N TRP A 236 3.89 -16.51 7.77
CA TRP A 236 4.37 -15.91 9.01
C TRP A 236 3.87 -14.48 9.20
N GLY A 237 3.69 -13.72 8.11
CA GLY A 237 3.06 -12.41 8.18
C GLY A 237 1.61 -12.49 8.66
N GLY A 238 0.87 -13.44 8.12
CA GLY A 238 -0.49 -13.72 8.57
C GLY A 238 -0.56 -14.12 10.03
N VAL A 239 0.34 -15.01 10.49
CA VAL A 239 0.43 -15.43 11.89
C VAL A 239 0.75 -14.27 12.83
N GLN A 240 1.75 -13.45 12.49
CA GLN A 240 2.16 -12.31 13.32
C GLN A 240 1.08 -11.23 13.41
N MET A 241 0.36 -10.99 12.33
CA MET A 241 -0.67 -9.96 12.23
C MET A 241 -2.10 -10.47 12.52
N GLY A 242 -2.28 -11.76 12.78
CA GLY A 242 -3.58 -12.35 13.14
C GLY A 242 -4.60 -12.31 12.00
N PHE A 243 -4.19 -12.59 10.75
CA PHE A 243 -5.09 -12.77 9.60
C PHE A 243 -4.54 -13.82 8.63
N ASN A 244 -5.38 -14.35 7.74
CA ASN A 244 -4.92 -15.25 6.70
C ASN A 244 -4.32 -14.47 5.52
N GLY A 245 -2.97 -14.40 5.45
CA GLY A 245 -2.26 -13.69 4.39
C GLY A 245 -2.55 -14.20 2.98
N PHE A 246 -2.83 -15.50 2.82
CA PHE A 246 -3.19 -16.09 1.51
C PHE A 246 -4.60 -15.70 1.06
N ALA A 247 -5.50 -15.42 2.01
CA ALA A 247 -6.84 -14.95 1.71
C ALA A 247 -6.90 -13.42 1.49
N TYR A 248 -5.82 -12.69 1.75
CA TYR A 248 -5.78 -11.27 1.48
C TYR A 248 -5.49 -11.01 0.00
N ARG A 249 -6.57 -10.79 -0.72
CA ARG A 249 -6.61 -10.65 -2.18
C ARG A 249 -7.48 -9.44 -2.57
N PRO A 250 -6.90 -8.25 -2.75
CA PRO A 250 -7.63 -7.06 -3.22
C PRO A 250 -8.43 -7.28 -4.52
N VAL A 251 -8.02 -8.22 -5.37
CA VAL A 251 -8.79 -8.61 -6.55
C VAL A 251 -10.17 -9.19 -6.19
N ASP A 252 -10.29 -9.89 -5.07
CA ASP A 252 -11.58 -10.42 -4.61
C ASP A 252 -12.43 -9.31 -3.95
N ASP A 253 -11.78 -8.34 -3.30
CA ASP A 253 -12.44 -7.16 -2.74
C ASP A 253 -13.03 -6.27 -3.85
N ALA A 254 -12.35 -6.15 -5.00
CA ALA A 254 -12.81 -5.39 -6.15
C ALA A 254 -14.19 -5.84 -6.69
N GLY A 255 -14.54 -7.11 -6.52
CA GLY A 255 -15.84 -7.66 -6.94
C GLY A 255 -17.06 -7.08 -6.23
N ALA A 256 -16.86 -6.42 -5.09
CA ALA A 256 -17.92 -5.73 -4.35
C ALA A 256 -18.00 -4.22 -4.64
N VAL A 257 -17.05 -3.67 -5.41
CA VAL A 257 -16.94 -2.22 -5.64
C VAL A 257 -17.88 -1.77 -6.75
N GLN A 258 -18.89 -0.98 -6.38
CA GLN A 258 -19.90 -0.44 -7.30
C GLN A 258 -19.72 1.04 -7.62
N VAL A 259 -18.88 1.74 -6.87
CA VAL A 259 -18.60 3.16 -7.08
C VAL A 259 -17.70 3.37 -8.31
N PRO A 260 -17.69 4.58 -8.91
CA PRO A 260 -16.81 4.87 -10.04
C PRO A 260 -15.33 4.74 -9.67
N VAL A 261 -14.53 4.00 -10.47
CA VAL A 261 -13.09 3.77 -10.24
C VAL A 261 -12.26 4.12 -11.47
N LEU A 262 -11.24 4.97 -11.27
CA LEU A 262 -10.12 5.12 -12.19
C LEU A 262 -8.94 4.32 -11.64
N LEU A 263 -8.43 3.36 -12.44
CA LEU A 263 -7.26 2.58 -12.09
C LEU A 263 -6.11 2.92 -13.03
N LEU A 264 -5.00 3.39 -12.46
CA LEU A 264 -3.76 3.68 -13.19
C LEU A 264 -2.68 2.66 -12.82
N ILE A 265 -1.89 2.26 -13.82
CA ILE A 265 -0.75 1.35 -13.66
C ILE A 265 0.39 1.77 -14.56
N GLY A 266 1.63 1.72 -14.08
CA GLY A 266 2.80 1.95 -14.90
C GLY A 266 3.09 0.75 -15.82
N GLU A 267 3.42 1.03 -17.08
CA GLU A 267 3.74 -0.03 -18.06
C GLU A 267 4.92 -0.89 -17.62
N LYS A 268 5.91 -0.27 -16.95
CA LYS A 268 7.13 -0.93 -16.45
C LYS A 268 7.10 -1.17 -14.94
N ASP A 269 5.90 -1.24 -14.35
CA ASP A 269 5.80 -1.56 -12.94
C ASP A 269 6.17 -3.04 -12.73
N ASP A 270 7.28 -3.23 -12.04
CA ASP A 270 7.87 -4.53 -11.74
C ASP A 270 7.47 -5.07 -10.36
N ARG A 271 6.81 -4.24 -9.55
CA ARG A 271 6.27 -4.62 -8.22
C ARG A 271 4.82 -5.08 -8.31
N VAL A 272 4.06 -4.40 -9.16
CA VAL A 272 2.68 -4.75 -9.51
C VAL A 272 2.58 -4.74 -11.03
N THR A 273 2.38 -5.88 -11.63
CA THR A 273 2.36 -5.99 -13.08
C THR A 273 1.03 -5.51 -13.70
N VAL A 274 1.07 -5.08 -14.95
CA VAL A 274 -0.15 -4.68 -15.69
C VAL A 274 -1.22 -5.79 -15.69
N PRO A 275 -0.92 -7.09 -15.86
CA PRO A 275 -1.91 -8.16 -15.73
C PRO A 275 -2.57 -8.25 -14.34
N GLN A 276 -1.82 -8.04 -13.26
CA GLN A 276 -2.36 -8.02 -11.90
C GLN A 276 -3.33 -6.85 -11.69
N ALA A 277 -2.95 -5.65 -12.10
CA ALA A 277 -3.85 -4.48 -12.07
C ALA A 277 -5.08 -4.68 -12.96
N ARG A 278 -4.91 -5.33 -14.13
CA ARG A 278 -6.02 -5.66 -15.04
C ARG A 278 -7.01 -6.63 -14.38
N SER A 279 -6.54 -7.62 -13.64
CA SER A 279 -7.42 -8.57 -12.94
C SER A 279 -8.33 -7.89 -11.91
N ILE A 280 -7.81 -6.84 -11.21
CA ILE A 280 -8.62 -6.00 -10.32
C ILE A 280 -9.66 -5.22 -11.12
N TYR A 281 -9.21 -4.52 -12.18
CA TYR A 281 -10.09 -3.73 -13.05
C TYR A 281 -11.25 -4.56 -13.59
N ASP A 282 -10.99 -5.77 -14.06
CA ASP A 282 -12.01 -6.63 -14.67
C ASP A 282 -13.09 -7.03 -13.64
N ARG A 283 -12.74 -7.14 -12.36
CA ARG A 283 -13.66 -7.46 -11.25
C ARG A 283 -14.52 -6.30 -10.78
N LEU A 284 -14.10 -5.04 -10.96
CA LEU A 284 -14.88 -3.87 -10.55
C LEU A 284 -16.26 -3.88 -11.22
N GLN A 285 -17.31 -3.55 -10.45
CA GLN A 285 -18.71 -3.63 -10.92
C GLN A 285 -19.27 -2.27 -11.36
N GLY A 286 -18.75 -1.17 -10.81
CA GLY A 286 -19.18 0.18 -11.14
C GLY A 286 -18.62 0.70 -12.46
N SER A 287 -18.92 1.95 -12.76
CA SER A 287 -18.28 2.66 -13.88
C SER A 287 -16.77 2.71 -13.66
N LYS A 288 -15.99 2.31 -14.66
CA LYS A 288 -14.55 2.12 -14.48
C LYS A 288 -13.74 2.54 -15.70
N LYS A 289 -12.52 3.03 -15.45
CA LYS A 289 -11.53 3.37 -16.46
C LYS A 289 -10.18 2.78 -16.08
N PHE A 290 -9.46 2.25 -17.06
CA PHE A 290 -8.12 1.69 -16.90
C PHE A 290 -7.13 2.49 -17.74
N VAL A 291 -6.04 2.93 -17.13
CA VAL A 291 -4.99 3.70 -17.78
C VAL A 291 -3.64 3.05 -17.52
N VAL A 292 -2.92 2.71 -18.58
CA VAL A 292 -1.51 2.30 -18.51
C VAL A 292 -0.65 3.52 -18.80
N VAL A 293 0.25 3.87 -17.87
CA VAL A 293 1.15 5.02 -18.00
C VAL A 293 2.44 4.55 -18.68
N PRO A 294 2.75 5.01 -19.90
CA PRO A 294 3.86 4.47 -20.69
C PRO A 294 5.23 4.70 -20.04
N GLY A 295 6.08 3.70 -20.06
CA GLY A 295 7.47 3.78 -19.62
C GLY A 295 7.70 3.95 -18.12
N VAL A 296 6.64 3.97 -17.29
CA VAL A 296 6.71 4.26 -15.86
C VAL A 296 6.70 2.96 -15.05
N GLY A 297 7.56 2.90 -14.03
CA GLY A 297 7.59 1.84 -13.01
C GLY A 297 6.74 2.19 -11.78
N HIS A 298 7.03 1.52 -10.64
CA HIS A 298 6.30 1.70 -9.36
C HIS A 298 6.70 3.01 -8.65
N ARG A 299 6.13 4.14 -9.09
CA ARG A 299 6.38 5.49 -8.53
C ARG A 299 5.20 6.41 -8.81
N SER A 300 5.18 7.64 -8.27
CA SER A 300 4.17 8.64 -8.60
C SER A 300 4.08 8.86 -10.12
N TYR A 301 2.90 8.66 -10.67
CA TYR A 301 2.64 8.86 -12.11
C TYR A 301 2.57 10.36 -12.44
N LEU A 302 2.05 11.17 -11.50
CA LEU A 302 2.06 12.62 -11.61
C LEU A 302 3.47 13.19 -11.78
N ALA A 303 4.45 12.64 -11.04
CA ALA A 303 5.84 13.10 -11.09
C ALA A 303 6.52 12.79 -12.44
N VAL A 304 6.07 11.74 -13.16
CA VAL A 304 6.69 11.30 -14.42
C VAL A 304 5.99 11.88 -15.63
N ASP A 305 4.66 11.81 -15.66
CA ASP A 305 3.83 12.37 -16.74
C ASP A 305 2.68 13.21 -16.16
N PRO A 306 2.96 14.46 -15.77
CA PRO A 306 1.94 15.35 -15.21
C PRO A 306 0.78 15.63 -16.17
N ALA A 307 1.03 15.67 -17.46
CA ALA A 307 0.02 16.00 -18.47
C ALA A 307 -1.00 14.86 -18.60
N LEU A 308 -0.51 13.63 -18.75
CA LEU A 308 -1.37 12.44 -18.79
C LEU A 308 -2.17 12.31 -17.52
N TRP A 309 -1.49 12.36 -16.36
CA TRP A 309 -2.11 12.16 -15.06
C TRP A 309 -3.25 13.15 -14.82
N LYS A 310 -2.99 14.45 -15.01
CA LYS A 310 -3.99 15.53 -14.86
C LYS A 310 -5.19 15.32 -15.79
N THR A 311 -4.90 15.00 -17.04
CA THR A 311 -5.94 14.77 -18.04
C THR A 311 -6.84 13.60 -17.66
N GLU A 312 -6.24 12.47 -17.28
CA GLU A 312 -6.97 11.25 -17.00
C GLU A 312 -7.77 11.34 -15.69
N VAL A 313 -7.15 11.87 -14.64
CA VAL A 313 -7.78 12.03 -13.32
C VAL A 313 -8.93 13.03 -13.39
N PHE A 314 -8.70 14.23 -13.87
CA PHE A 314 -9.73 15.25 -13.78
C PHE A 314 -10.85 15.08 -14.82
N ARG A 315 -10.55 14.57 -16.02
CA ARG A 315 -11.60 14.18 -16.98
C ARG A 315 -12.49 13.07 -16.41
N PHE A 316 -11.91 12.09 -15.70
CA PHE A 316 -12.68 11.05 -15.05
C PHE A 316 -13.61 11.62 -13.97
N LEU A 317 -13.14 12.55 -13.16
CA LEU A 317 -13.93 13.19 -12.09
C LEU A 317 -15.01 14.13 -12.63
N GLU A 318 -14.77 14.84 -13.74
CA GLU A 318 -15.73 15.71 -14.39
C GLU A 318 -16.89 14.94 -15.04
N ASN A 319 -16.62 13.81 -15.68
CA ASN A 319 -17.62 12.95 -16.32
C ASN A 319 -18.56 12.24 -15.34
N LYS A 320 -18.40 12.45 -14.03
CA LYS A 320 -19.23 11.89 -12.96
C LYS A 320 -20.05 12.97 -12.22
N ASN A 321 -20.14 14.17 -12.80
CA ASN A 321 -20.99 15.27 -12.33
C ASN A 321 -22.43 15.09 -12.75
#